data_61e956446659300d41de01190045d61c
#
_entry.id   61e956446659300d41de01190045d61c
#
_cell.length_a   1.000
_cell.length_b   1.000
_cell.length_c   1.000
_cell.angle_alpha   90.00
_cell.angle_beta   90.00
_cell.angle_gamma   90.00
#
_symmetry.space_group_name_H-M   'P 1'
#
loop_
_entity.id
_entity.type
_entity.pdbx_description
1 polymer ?
#
loop_
_entity_poly.entity_id
_entity_poly.type
_entity_poly.pdbx_seq_one_letter_code
_entity_poly.pdbx_strand_id
1 'polypeptide(L)'
;KDEVIETIRKFMGYCFLSSNRFSKALICYGSWCNGKSVLLDVIKEVVGQSNSTQIEMCKVWDDEQVRHNLLNKLVAIDYDLDTWFYLDQGVVKSIISWEEISAKKVYLPPVSFKPFCKIIIWTNQLPKLKSSDNSIVRRFILIPFENSFIWREDLEKKEKILSQKRLIVAWALKWLDTIIHEKRFEVPESIQNNIKAFVDENNIIGMFLDRYNLPIDGQIIWSSSWSFSMVSQSSYYQLFTKFCRELGLEGRKIPGKLDFKKSILATWNIIEHRSARWMLFRELRIK
;
A
#
# COMPACT_ATOMS: atom_id res chain seq x y z
N LYS A 1 20.20 -0.57 -9.56
CA LYS A 1 19.55 0.29 -10.61
C LYS A 1 18.87 -0.54 -11.68
N ASP A 2 19.49 -1.60 -12.17
CA ASP A 2 18.98 -2.44 -13.26
C ASP A 2 17.69 -3.16 -12.85
N GLU A 3 17.59 -3.66 -11.63
CA GLU A 3 16.38 -4.29 -11.07
C GLU A 3 15.17 -3.35 -11.02
N VAL A 4 15.39 -2.07 -10.68
CA VAL A 4 14.33 -1.05 -10.69
C VAL A 4 13.85 -0.80 -12.12
N ILE A 5 14.76 -0.64 -13.05
CA ILE A 5 14.44 -0.45 -14.48
C ILE A 5 13.66 -1.66 -15.00
N GLU A 6 14.09 -2.87 -14.69
CA GLU A 6 13.42 -4.10 -15.09
C GLU A 6 12.01 -4.19 -14.50
N THR A 7 11.84 -3.85 -13.22
CA THR A 7 10.53 -3.84 -12.56
C THR A 7 9.58 -2.83 -13.19
N ILE A 8 10.07 -1.62 -13.52
CA ILE A 8 9.28 -0.61 -14.23
C ILE A 8 8.87 -1.12 -15.61
N ARG A 9 9.78 -1.77 -16.33
CA ARG A 9 9.50 -2.39 -17.64
C ARG A 9 8.40 -3.44 -17.55
N LYS A 10 8.53 -4.38 -16.60
CA LYS A 10 7.51 -5.40 -16.32
C LYS A 10 6.16 -4.75 -15.99
N PHE A 11 6.17 -3.70 -15.17
CA PHE A 11 4.95 -3.00 -14.80
C PHE A 11 4.31 -2.26 -15.97
N MET A 12 5.11 -1.62 -16.84
CA MET A 12 4.60 -1.02 -18.08
C MET A 12 3.97 -2.07 -18.99
N GLY A 13 4.58 -3.24 -19.14
CA GLY A 13 3.97 -4.36 -19.86
C GLY A 13 2.66 -4.80 -19.22
N TYR A 14 2.62 -4.92 -17.91
CA TYR A 14 1.40 -5.25 -17.16
C TYR A 14 0.27 -4.23 -17.39
N CYS A 15 0.57 -2.96 -17.62
CA CYS A 15 -0.44 -1.94 -17.92
C CYS A 15 -1.25 -2.23 -19.19
N PHE A 16 -0.75 -3.01 -20.14
CA PHE A 16 -1.50 -3.39 -21.34
C PHE A 16 -2.47 -4.56 -21.13
N LEU A 17 -2.39 -5.26 -20.00
CA LEU A 17 -3.24 -6.40 -19.72
C LEU A 17 -4.60 -5.94 -19.18
N SER A 18 -5.71 -6.34 -19.80
CA SER A 18 -7.08 -6.07 -19.33
C SER A 18 -7.52 -7.01 -18.18
N SER A 19 -6.61 -7.31 -17.25
CA SER A 19 -6.91 -8.07 -16.02
C SER A 19 -5.91 -7.71 -14.92
N ASN A 20 -6.31 -7.82 -13.65
CA ASN A 20 -5.46 -7.58 -12.49
C ASN A 20 -5.01 -8.89 -11.81
N ARG A 21 -4.85 -9.98 -12.60
CA ARG A 21 -4.52 -11.32 -12.08
C ARG A 21 -3.25 -11.39 -11.25
N PHE A 22 -2.30 -10.48 -11.45
CA PHE A 22 -1.06 -10.43 -10.66
C PHE A 22 -1.19 -9.58 -9.40
N SER A 23 -2.30 -8.85 -9.24
CA SER A 23 -2.63 -8.05 -8.07
C SER A 23 -1.48 -7.11 -7.65
N LYS A 24 -0.93 -6.32 -8.59
CA LYS A 24 0.15 -5.37 -8.34
C LYS A 24 -0.27 -3.94 -8.63
N ALA A 25 0.18 -3.02 -7.77
CA ALA A 25 0.09 -1.58 -7.92
C ALA A 25 1.46 -0.94 -7.71
N LEU A 26 1.72 0.20 -8.35
CA LEU A 26 2.99 0.89 -8.29
C LEU A 26 2.89 2.14 -7.42
N ILE A 27 3.81 2.31 -6.49
CA ILE A 27 3.99 3.54 -5.73
C ILE A 27 5.38 4.10 -6.04
N CYS A 28 5.41 5.29 -6.64
CA CYS A 28 6.63 6.06 -6.85
C CYS A 28 6.71 7.15 -5.79
N TYR A 29 7.75 7.14 -4.97
CA TYR A 29 7.89 8.10 -3.88
C TYR A 29 9.27 8.77 -3.88
N GLY A 30 9.35 9.97 -3.29
CA GLY A 30 10.59 10.73 -3.17
C GLY A 30 10.37 12.23 -3.31
N SER A 31 11.41 13.02 -3.11
CA SER A 31 11.38 14.48 -3.11
C SER A 31 10.96 15.09 -4.45
N TRP A 32 10.86 16.40 -4.50
CA TRP A 32 10.54 17.16 -5.70
C TRP A 32 11.64 17.08 -6.77
N CYS A 33 11.28 17.37 -8.03
CA CYS A 33 12.21 17.46 -9.17
C CYS A 33 13.11 16.24 -9.36
N ASN A 34 12.56 15.04 -9.30
CA ASN A 34 13.30 13.79 -9.42
C ASN A 34 12.89 12.92 -10.64
N GLY A 35 12.11 13.48 -11.57
CA GLY A 35 11.74 12.81 -12.81
C GLY A 35 10.52 11.90 -12.73
N LYS A 36 9.88 11.80 -11.55
CA LYS A 36 8.66 11.01 -11.36
C LYS A 36 7.57 11.35 -12.38
N SER A 37 7.21 12.64 -12.58
CA SER A 37 6.16 13.09 -13.51
C SER A 37 6.45 12.65 -14.93
N VAL A 38 7.70 12.70 -15.35
CA VAL A 38 8.11 12.25 -16.68
C VAL A 38 7.80 10.78 -16.88
N LEU A 39 8.07 9.92 -15.88
CA LEU A 39 7.74 8.49 -15.97
C LEU A 39 6.22 8.27 -16.12
N LEU A 40 5.41 8.98 -15.32
CA LEU A 40 3.95 8.84 -15.38
C LEU A 40 3.38 9.32 -16.70
N ASP A 41 3.87 10.45 -17.19
CA ASP A 41 3.47 10.97 -18.49
C ASP A 41 3.85 10.01 -19.63
N VAL A 42 5.03 9.39 -19.56
CA VAL A 42 5.44 8.36 -20.51
C VAL A 42 4.51 7.15 -20.44
N ILE A 43 4.18 6.65 -19.25
CA ILE A 43 3.24 5.53 -19.10
C ILE A 43 1.87 5.90 -19.70
N LYS A 44 1.36 7.09 -19.38
CA LYS A 44 0.08 7.58 -19.87
C LYS A 44 0.05 7.69 -21.41
N GLU A 45 1.11 8.23 -22.00
CA GLU A 45 1.22 8.36 -23.45
C GLU A 45 1.40 7.00 -24.14
N VAL A 46 2.13 6.08 -23.53
CA VAL A 46 2.40 4.74 -24.08
C VAL A 46 1.14 3.88 -24.05
N VAL A 47 0.40 3.90 -22.95
CA VAL A 47 -0.88 3.17 -22.80
C VAL A 47 -2.00 3.84 -23.59
N GLY A 48 -1.91 5.14 -23.83
CA GLY A 48 -2.90 5.99 -24.49
C GLY A 48 -3.75 6.77 -23.48
N GLN A 49 -3.94 8.06 -23.79
CA GLN A 49 -4.66 8.97 -22.90
C GLN A 49 -6.11 8.53 -22.63
N SER A 50 -6.81 7.99 -23.65
CA SER A 50 -8.16 7.46 -23.51
C SER A 50 -8.26 6.23 -22.59
N ASN A 51 -7.16 5.48 -22.48
CA ASN A 51 -7.07 4.25 -21.64
C ASN A 51 -6.57 4.55 -20.22
N SER A 52 -6.25 5.79 -19.92
CA SER A 52 -5.79 6.23 -18.60
C SER A 52 -6.80 7.17 -17.95
N THR A 53 -6.81 7.22 -16.64
CA THR A 53 -7.59 8.17 -15.85
C THR A 53 -6.78 8.70 -14.70
N GLN A 54 -7.05 9.93 -14.30
CA GLN A 54 -6.58 10.47 -13.03
C GLN A 54 -7.62 10.18 -11.95
N ILE A 55 -7.16 9.81 -10.77
CA ILE A 55 -8.02 9.56 -9.62
C ILE A 55 -7.41 10.19 -8.36
N GLU A 56 -8.25 10.46 -7.40
CA GLU A 56 -7.87 10.80 -6.04
C GLU A 56 -8.12 9.56 -5.17
N MET A 57 -7.06 8.85 -4.77
CA MET A 57 -7.19 7.61 -3.98
C MET A 57 -7.92 7.84 -2.65
N CYS A 58 -7.79 9.04 -2.07
CA CYS A 58 -8.52 9.42 -0.86
C CYS A 58 -10.04 9.43 -1.03
N LYS A 59 -10.56 9.59 -2.25
CA LYS A 59 -12.00 9.61 -2.55
C LYS A 59 -12.53 8.28 -3.08
N VAL A 60 -11.67 7.37 -3.50
CA VAL A 60 -12.08 6.10 -4.13
C VAL A 60 -12.99 5.25 -3.22
N TRP A 61 -12.82 5.32 -1.91
CA TRP A 61 -13.55 4.47 -0.98
C TRP A 61 -14.97 4.97 -0.69
N ASP A 62 -15.24 6.27 -0.73
CA ASP A 62 -16.54 6.86 -0.39
C ASP A 62 -17.29 7.47 -1.59
N ASP A 63 -16.58 7.76 -2.71
CA ASP A 63 -17.16 8.37 -3.89
C ASP A 63 -17.32 7.37 -5.04
N GLU A 64 -18.58 7.02 -5.32
CA GLU A 64 -18.92 6.13 -6.44
C GLU A 64 -18.64 6.75 -7.81
N GLN A 65 -18.62 8.07 -7.93
CA GLN A 65 -18.29 8.74 -9.20
C GLN A 65 -16.79 8.58 -9.51
N VAL A 66 -15.94 8.70 -8.49
CA VAL A 66 -14.51 8.46 -8.66
C VAL A 66 -14.27 7.02 -9.09
N ARG A 67 -14.98 6.05 -8.47
CA ARG A 67 -14.91 4.64 -8.90
C ARG A 67 -15.38 4.43 -10.34
N HIS A 68 -16.40 5.17 -10.78
CA HIS A 68 -16.90 5.06 -12.15
C HIS A 68 -15.84 5.45 -13.19
N ASN A 69 -14.91 6.36 -12.86
CA ASN A 69 -13.83 6.75 -13.75
C ASN A 69 -12.82 5.62 -14.03
N LEU A 70 -12.85 4.52 -13.25
CA LEU A 70 -12.03 3.34 -13.47
C LEU A 70 -12.58 2.41 -14.56
N LEU A 71 -13.84 2.61 -14.97
CA LEU A 71 -14.50 1.75 -15.94
C LEU A 71 -13.77 1.80 -17.29
N ASN A 72 -13.39 0.64 -17.81
CA ASN A 72 -12.70 0.47 -19.09
C ASN A 72 -11.35 1.21 -19.19
N LYS A 73 -10.68 1.43 -18.06
CA LYS A 73 -9.34 2.03 -18.02
C LYS A 73 -8.27 0.97 -17.79
N LEU A 74 -7.12 1.14 -18.44
CA LEU A 74 -5.94 0.30 -18.26
C LEU A 74 -5.07 0.81 -17.11
N VAL A 75 -5.05 2.13 -16.88
CA VAL A 75 -4.23 2.76 -15.85
C VAL A 75 -5.04 3.83 -15.13
N ALA A 76 -4.93 3.85 -13.81
CA ALA A 76 -5.47 4.87 -12.93
C ALA A 76 -4.33 5.49 -12.09
N ILE A 77 -4.13 6.80 -12.22
CA ILE A 77 -2.98 7.50 -11.65
C ILE A 77 -3.46 8.50 -10.60
N ASP A 78 -2.89 8.40 -9.41
CA ASP A 78 -2.95 9.44 -8.40
C ASP A 78 -1.65 10.23 -8.40
N TYR A 79 -1.73 11.54 -8.66
CA TYR A 79 -0.55 12.41 -8.80
C TYR A 79 -0.09 13.07 -7.51
N ASP A 80 -0.90 13.05 -6.47
CA ASP A 80 -0.59 13.71 -5.20
C ASP A 80 -1.36 13.06 -4.06
N LEU A 81 -0.90 11.88 -3.68
CA LEU A 81 -1.48 11.21 -2.52
C LEU A 81 -1.14 12.00 -1.26
N ASP A 82 -2.17 12.46 -0.56
CA ASP A 82 -2.01 13.15 0.72
C ASP A 82 -1.28 12.25 1.72
N THR A 83 -0.22 12.76 2.33
CA THR A 83 0.62 12.04 3.31
C THR A 83 -0.14 11.61 4.56
N TRP A 84 -1.29 12.22 4.82
CA TRP A 84 -2.18 11.88 5.92
C TRP A 84 -3.20 10.81 5.56
N PHE A 85 -3.21 10.38 4.30
CA PHE A 85 -4.14 9.37 3.83
C PHE A 85 -3.73 7.99 4.34
N TYR A 86 -4.69 7.30 4.95
CA TYR A 86 -4.59 5.88 5.17
C TYR A 86 -5.14 5.17 3.94
N LEU A 87 -4.33 4.33 3.33
CA LEU A 87 -4.84 3.45 2.30
C LEU A 87 -6.01 2.66 2.90
N ASP A 88 -7.25 3.00 2.52
CA ASP A 88 -8.38 2.17 2.89
C ASP A 88 -8.19 0.81 2.21
N GLN A 89 -7.98 -0.17 3.04
CA GLN A 89 -7.57 -1.49 2.59
C GLN A 89 -8.70 -2.20 1.82
N GLY A 90 -9.97 -1.84 2.07
CA GLY A 90 -11.12 -2.50 1.47
C GLY A 90 -11.22 -2.29 -0.04
N VAL A 91 -11.62 -1.11 -0.49
CA VAL A 91 -11.86 -0.84 -1.91
C VAL A 91 -10.58 -0.86 -2.74
N VAL A 92 -9.47 -0.32 -2.20
CA VAL A 92 -8.16 -0.36 -2.88
C VAL A 92 -7.73 -1.81 -3.10
N LYS A 93 -7.90 -2.66 -2.08
CA LYS A 93 -7.63 -4.09 -2.19
C LYS A 93 -8.48 -4.74 -3.27
N SER A 94 -9.79 -4.46 -3.30
CA SER A 94 -10.72 -5.01 -4.30
C SER A 94 -10.33 -4.60 -5.72
N ILE A 95 -9.96 -3.33 -5.95
CA ILE A 95 -9.50 -2.85 -7.26
C ILE A 95 -8.23 -3.61 -7.70
N ILE A 96 -7.21 -3.67 -6.81
CA ILE A 96 -5.94 -4.33 -7.13
C ILE A 96 -6.11 -5.84 -7.31
N SER A 97 -7.01 -6.47 -6.54
CA SER A 97 -7.25 -7.93 -6.58
C SER A 97 -8.24 -8.36 -7.66
N TRP A 98 -8.70 -7.42 -8.50
CA TRP A 98 -9.67 -7.71 -9.56
C TRP A 98 -11.01 -8.24 -9.04
N GLU A 99 -11.45 -7.75 -7.89
CA GLU A 99 -12.75 -8.03 -7.32
C GLU A 99 -13.81 -7.07 -7.89
N GLU A 100 -15.08 -7.46 -7.83
CA GLU A 100 -16.17 -6.62 -8.29
C GLU A 100 -16.36 -5.42 -7.36
N ILE A 101 -16.54 -4.23 -7.94
CA ILE A 101 -16.86 -3.00 -7.23
C ILE A 101 -18.10 -2.35 -7.81
N SER A 102 -18.85 -1.63 -6.97
CA SER A 102 -19.96 -0.80 -7.39
C SER A 102 -19.51 0.63 -7.65
N ALA A 103 -20.05 1.23 -8.69
CA ALA A 103 -19.82 2.60 -9.06
C ALA A 103 -21.09 3.25 -9.62
N LYS A 104 -21.21 4.55 -9.48
CA LYS A 104 -22.38 5.29 -9.96
C LYS A 104 -21.95 6.61 -10.58
N LYS A 105 -22.48 6.92 -11.74
CA LYS A 105 -22.39 8.26 -12.33
C LYS A 105 -23.68 9.01 -12.07
N VAL A 106 -23.58 10.35 -11.91
CA VAL A 106 -24.77 11.20 -11.71
C VAL A 106 -25.76 10.97 -12.84
N TYR A 107 -27.04 10.84 -12.47
CA TYR A 107 -28.18 10.57 -13.37
C TYR A 107 -28.15 9.23 -14.11
N LEU A 108 -27.21 8.33 -13.80
CA LEU A 108 -27.18 6.98 -14.37
C LEU A 108 -27.42 5.93 -13.27
N PRO A 109 -27.97 4.76 -13.64
CA PRO A 109 -28.08 3.65 -12.69
C PRO A 109 -26.68 3.20 -12.22
N PRO A 110 -26.57 2.66 -10.99
CA PRO A 110 -25.32 2.09 -10.53
C PRO A 110 -24.91 0.91 -11.41
N VAL A 111 -23.59 0.73 -11.58
CA VAL A 111 -22.98 -0.36 -12.36
C VAL A 111 -21.99 -1.10 -11.49
N SER A 112 -22.02 -2.44 -11.56
CA SER A 112 -21.02 -3.29 -10.95
C SER A 112 -20.08 -3.83 -12.02
N PHE A 113 -18.77 -3.75 -11.77
CA PHE A 113 -17.73 -4.22 -12.71
C PHE A 113 -16.45 -4.61 -11.99
N LYS A 114 -15.62 -5.39 -12.67
CA LYS A 114 -14.27 -5.74 -12.22
C LYS A 114 -13.26 -4.80 -12.85
N PRO A 115 -12.68 -3.88 -12.08
CA PRO A 115 -11.69 -2.94 -12.61
C PRO A 115 -10.41 -3.68 -12.99
N PHE A 116 -9.91 -3.47 -14.19
CA PHE A 116 -8.65 -4.03 -14.65
C PHE A 116 -7.53 -2.98 -14.75
N CYS A 117 -7.80 -1.76 -14.34
CA CYS A 117 -6.81 -0.69 -14.31
C CYS A 117 -5.70 -0.98 -13.29
N LYS A 118 -4.45 -0.67 -13.67
CA LYS A 118 -3.31 -0.69 -12.74
C LYS A 118 -3.27 0.63 -12.01
N ILE A 119 -3.25 0.54 -10.69
CA ILE A 119 -3.11 1.73 -9.85
C ILE A 119 -1.64 2.13 -9.82
N ILE A 120 -1.39 3.40 -10.11
CA ILE A 120 -0.11 4.06 -9.95
C ILE A 120 -0.30 5.24 -9.01
N ILE A 121 0.43 5.24 -7.93
CA ILE A 121 0.40 6.29 -6.92
C ILE A 121 1.73 7.03 -6.98
N TRP A 122 1.62 8.34 -7.00
CA TRP A 122 2.71 9.26 -6.84
C TRP A 122 2.61 9.93 -5.49
N THR A 123 3.69 10.01 -4.76
CA THR A 123 3.70 10.73 -3.50
C THR A 123 5.10 11.24 -3.14
N ASN A 124 5.17 12.29 -2.37
CA ASN A 124 6.44 12.76 -1.80
C ASN A 124 6.85 11.94 -0.58
N GLN A 125 5.88 11.43 0.15
CA GLN A 125 6.08 10.58 1.33
C GLN A 125 5.15 9.37 1.23
N LEU A 126 5.58 8.24 1.74
CA LEU A 126 4.75 7.05 1.76
C LEU A 126 3.51 7.26 2.65
N PRO A 127 2.32 6.80 2.22
CA PRO A 127 1.10 6.90 3.01
C PRO A 127 1.20 6.05 4.28
N LYS A 128 0.41 6.38 5.29
CA LYS A 128 0.34 5.57 6.51
C LYS A 128 -0.54 4.34 6.32
N LEU A 129 -0.25 3.26 7.05
CA LEU A 129 -1.07 2.07 7.10
C LEU A 129 -1.91 2.06 8.39
N LYS A 130 -3.20 1.71 8.30
CA LYS A 130 -4.08 1.60 9.47
C LYS A 130 -3.78 0.38 10.35
N SER A 131 -3.28 -0.67 9.74
CA SER A 131 -3.02 -1.93 10.44
C SER A 131 -1.77 -2.60 9.88
N SER A 132 -1.19 -3.50 10.65
CA SER A 132 -0.10 -4.40 10.24
C SER A 132 -0.56 -5.49 9.26
N ASP A 133 -1.71 -5.34 8.59
CA ASP A 133 -2.18 -6.31 7.61
C ASP A 133 -1.29 -6.28 6.36
N ASN A 134 -0.33 -7.20 6.33
CA ASN A 134 0.58 -7.41 5.21
C ASN A 134 -0.12 -7.82 3.91
N SER A 135 -1.45 -8.07 3.95
CA SER A 135 -2.19 -8.56 2.79
C SER A 135 -2.25 -7.56 1.65
N ILE A 136 -2.32 -6.26 1.96
CA ILE A 136 -2.33 -5.20 0.94
C ILE A 136 -0.90 -4.78 0.56
N VAL A 137 0.01 -4.76 1.53
CA VAL A 137 1.39 -4.28 1.33
C VAL A 137 2.12 -5.11 0.28
N ARG A 138 1.96 -6.43 0.28
CA ARG A 138 2.54 -7.34 -0.72
C ARG A 138 2.09 -7.06 -2.17
N ARG A 139 1.02 -6.27 -2.35
CA ARG A 139 0.51 -5.88 -3.65
C ARG A 139 1.19 -4.63 -4.20
N PHE A 140 1.83 -3.85 -3.35
CA PHE A 140 2.53 -2.66 -3.78
C PHE A 140 3.96 -2.96 -4.24
N ILE A 141 4.39 -2.22 -5.23
CA ILE A 141 5.77 -2.13 -5.71
C ILE A 141 6.22 -0.72 -5.35
N LEU A 142 7.15 -0.60 -4.41
CA LEU A 142 7.65 0.68 -3.92
C LEU A 142 8.95 1.04 -4.65
N ILE A 143 8.91 2.10 -5.43
CA ILE A 143 10.07 2.61 -6.18
C ILE A 143 10.49 3.97 -5.62
N PRO A 144 11.65 4.04 -4.95
CA PRO A 144 12.19 5.31 -4.49
C PRO A 144 12.81 6.10 -5.66
N PHE A 145 12.54 7.40 -5.70
CA PHE A 145 13.16 8.37 -6.59
C PHE A 145 14.07 9.28 -5.78
N GLU A 146 15.31 8.86 -5.60
CA GLU A 146 16.29 9.51 -4.71
C GLU A 146 17.08 10.64 -5.39
N ASN A 147 17.17 10.61 -6.73
CA ASN A 147 17.89 11.63 -7.46
C ASN A 147 17.11 12.95 -7.49
N SER A 148 17.79 14.06 -7.28
CA SER A 148 17.22 15.39 -7.46
C SER A 148 17.83 16.05 -8.72
N PHE A 149 16.98 16.64 -9.55
CA PHE A 149 17.37 17.39 -10.73
C PHE A 149 17.12 18.90 -10.58
N ILE A 150 16.97 19.40 -9.35
CA ILE A 150 16.84 20.84 -9.06
C ILE A 150 18.01 21.55 -9.71
N TRP A 151 17.73 22.59 -10.48
CA TRP A 151 18.71 23.38 -11.27
C TRP A 151 19.39 22.60 -12.42
N ARG A 152 18.96 21.36 -12.73
CA ARG A 152 19.48 20.55 -13.84
C ARG A 152 18.33 19.97 -14.67
N GLU A 153 17.23 20.67 -14.75
CA GLU A 153 16.04 20.24 -15.45
C GLU A 153 16.29 20.24 -16.97
N ASP A 154 16.10 19.10 -17.61
CA ASP A 154 16.08 18.99 -19.07
C ASP A 154 14.61 19.04 -19.54
N LEU A 155 14.14 20.19 -19.96
CA LEU A 155 12.77 20.41 -20.40
C LEU A 155 12.41 19.59 -21.65
N GLU A 156 13.40 19.25 -22.49
CA GLU A 156 13.19 18.45 -23.69
C GLU A 156 13.22 16.94 -23.41
N LYS A 157 13.58 16.51 -22.18
CA LYS A 157 13.74 15.10 -21.84
C LYS A 157 12.50 14.29 -22.11
N LYS A 158 11.34 14.81 -21.75
CA LYS A 158 10.05 14.16 -21.99
C LYS A 158 9.80 13.95 -23.48
N GLU A 159 10.00 14.98 -24.29
CA GLU A 159 9.80 14.92 -25.75
C GLU A 159 10.78 13.95 -26.42
N LYS A 160 12.06 13.97 -26.01
CA LYS A 160 13.07 13.01 -26.47
C LYS A 160 12.69 11.56 -26.16
N ILE A 161 12.13 11.29 -24.96
CA ILE A 161 11.65 9.96 -24.60
C ILE A 161 10.42 9.59 -25.44
N LEU A 162 9.45 10.49 -25.57
CA LEU A 162 8.21 10.23 -26.30
C LEU A 162 8.43 10.08 -27.82
N SER A 163 9.47 10.69 -28.39
CA SER A 163 9.85 10.44 -29.78
C SER A 163 10.16 8.96 -30.06
N GLN A 164 10.55 8.20 -29.03
CA GLN A 164 10.82 6.77 -29.09
C GLN A 164 9.64 5.91 -28.62
N LYS A 165 8.42 6.46 -28.54
CA LYS A 165 7.21 5.79 -28.02
C LYS A 165 7.01 4.38 -28.58
N ARG A 166 7.21 4.19 -29.89
CA ARG A 166 7.08 2.86 -30.54
C ARG A 166 8.03 1.82 -29.97
N LEU A 167 9.27 2.20 -29.70
CA LEU A 167 10.26 1.30 -29.08
C LEU A 167 9.89 0.98 -27.64
N ILE A 168 9.39 1.98 -26.90
CA ILE A 168 8.94 1.79 -25.51
C ILE A 168 7.77 0.82 -25.46
N VAL A 169 6.80 0.94 -26.38
CA VAL A 169 5.66 0.00 -26.47
C VAL A 169 6.15 -1.42 -26.79
N ALA A 170 6.98 -1.58 -27.83
CA ALA A 170 7.51 -2.88 -28.23
C ALA A 170 8.27 -3.55 -27.05
N TRP A 171 9.01 -2.77 -26.33
CA TRP A 171 9.76 -3.18 -25.16
C TRP A 171 8.86 -3.58 -23.96
N ALA A 172 7.80 -2.81 -23.69
CA ALA A 172 6.81 -3.15 -22.68
C ALA A 172 6.05 -4.44 -23.04
N LEU A 173 5.66 -4.62 -24.30
CA LEU A 173 4.99 -5.84 -24.77
C LEU A 173 5.86 -7.09 -24.65
N LYS A 174 7.18 -6.99 -24.88
CA LYS A 174 8.12 -8.10 -24.65
C LYS A 174 8.07 -8.55 -23.17
N TRP A 175 8.04 -7.60 -22.24
CA TRP A 175 7.94 -7.90 -20.83
C TRP A 175 6.57 -8.41 -20.40
N LEU A 176 5.50 -7.96 -21.07
CA LEU A 176 4.17 -8.54 -20.89
C LEU A 176 4.16 -10.03 -21.25
N ASP A 177 4.77 -10.39 -22.38
CA ASP A 177 4.89 -11.78 -22.78
C ASP A 177 5.62 -12.61 -21.72
N THR A 178 6.74 -12.12 -21.20
CA THR A 178 7.49 -12.77 -20.13
C THR A 178 6.63 -13.04 -18.90
N ILE A 179 5.93 -12.04 -18.36
CA ILE A 179 5.11 -12.24 -17.14
C ILE A 179 3.87 -13.12 -17.38
N ILE A 180 3.38 -13.18 -18.62
CA ILE A 180 2.30 -14.10 -19.00
C ILE A 180 2.79 -15.54 -19.01
N HIS A 181 3.97 -15.80 -19.59
CA HIS A 181 4.58 -17.13 -19.63
C HIS A 181 4.97 -17.62 -18.25
N GLU A 182 5.59 -16.76 -17.45
CA GLU A 182 5.99 -17.09 -16.07
C GLU A 182 4.79 -17.25 -15.12
N LYS A 183 3.60 -16.78 -15.52
CA LYS A 183 2.35 -16.75 -14.72
C LYS A 183 2.49 -16.06 -13.36
N ARG A 184 3.50 -15.22 -13.20
CA ARG A 184 3.81 -14.50 -11.97
C ARG A 184 4.45 -13.16 -12.27
N PHE A 185 4.26 -12.21 -11.34
CA PHE A 185 4.95 -10.93 -11.35
C PHE A 185 6.00 -10.94 -10.23
N GLU A 186 7.21 -11.31 -10.56
CA GLU A 186 8.30 -11.29 -9.59
C GLU A 186 8.78 -9.87 -9.35
N VAL A 187 8.97 -9.56 -8.08
CA VAL A 187 9.55 -8.31 -7.60
C VAL A 187 10.89 -8.63 -6.99
N PRO A 188 12.01 -8.02 -7.44
CA PRO A 188 13.33 -8.25 -6.89
C PRO A 188 13.41 -8.00 -5.38
N GLU A 189 14.32 -8.71 -4.72
CA GLU A 189 14.48 -8.64 -3.26
C GLU A 189 14.81 -7.21 -2.78
N SER A 190 15.61 -6.46 -3.53
CA SER A 190 15.94 -5.07 -3.23
C SER A 190 14.68 -4.19 -3.10
N ILE A 191 13.69 -4.39 -3.98
CA ILE A 191 12.42 -3.67 -3.95
C ILE A 191 11.51 -4.24 -2.86
N GLN A 192 11.56 -5.55 -2.60
CA GLN A 192 10.82 -6.15 -1.48
C GLN A 192 11.30 -5.61 -0.13
N ASN A 193 12.60 -5.31 0.01
CA ASN A 193 13.15 -4.72 1.23
C ASN A 193 12.59 -3.31 1.48
N ASN A 194 12.33 -2.50 0.42
CA ASN A 194 11.63 -1.22 0.58
C ASN A 194 10.23 -1.42 1.18
N ILE A 195 9.53 -2.49 0.78
CA ILE A 195 8.22 -2.82 1.31
C ILE A 195 8.31 -3.24 2.78
N LYS A 196 9.32 -4.04 3.15
CA LYS A 196 9.53 -4.43 4.55
C LYS A 196 9.83 -3.21 5.42
N ALA A 197 10.77 -2.35 5.00
CA ALA A 197 11.08 -1.11 5.72
C ALA A 197 9.83 -0.24 5.90
N PHE A 198 9.02 -0.09 4.86
CA PHE A 198 7.75 0.64 4.93
C PHE A 198 6.76 0.04 5.95
N VAL A 199 6.65 -1.28 6.03
CA VAL A 199 5.81 -1.96 7.03
C VAL A 199 6.33 -1.69 8.43
N ASP A 200 7.65 -1.84 8.62
CA ASP A 200 8.29 -1.66 9.93
C ASP A 200 8.13 -0.22 10.43
N GLU A 201 8.33 0.77 9.57
CA GLU A 201 8.11 2.19 9.88
C GLU A 201 6.65 2.53 10.21
N ASN A 202 5.69 1.79 9.66
CA ASN A 202 4.25 1.97 9.92
C ASN A 202 3.70 1.07 11.03
N ASN A 203 4.54 0.24 11.62
CA ASN A 203 4.13 -0.66 12.69
C ASN A 203 4.00 0.07 14.03
N ILE A 204 2.97 0.94 14.14
CA ILE A 204 2.70 1.73 15.37
C ILE A 204 2.57 0.82 16.59
N ILE A 205 2.06 -0.39 16.41
CA ILE A 205 1.88 -1.36 17.50
C ILE A 205 3.23 -1.94 17.90
N GLY A 206 4.10 -2.28 16.93
CA GLY A 206 5.48 -2.68 17.22
C GLY A 206 6.24 -1.57 17.97
N MET A 207 6.17 -0.34 17.50
CA MET A 207 6.78 0.83 18.18
C MET A 207 6.23 1.03 19.61
N PHE A 208 4.94 0.78 19.83
CA PHE A 208 4.34 0.80 21.15
C PHE A 208 4.89 -0.30 22.05
N LEU A 209 4.98 -1.53 21.53
CA LEU A 209 5.51 -2.67 22.28
C LEU A 209 6.98 -2.46 22.65
N ASP A 210 7.79 -1.96 21.72
CA ASP A 210 9.21 -1.65 21.94
C ASP A 210 9.40 -0.56 23.00
N ARG A 211 8.63 0.54 22.90
CA ARG A 211 8.75 1.67 23.84
C ARG A 211 8.44 1.28 25.27
N TYR A 212 7.51 0.37 25.47
CA TYR A 212 7.12 -0.07 26.79
C TYR A 212 7.79 -1.38 27.21
N ASN A 213 8.82 -1.84 26.48
CA ASN A 213 9.53 -3.11 26.69
C ASN A 213 8.57 -4.30 26.81
N LEU A 214 7.49 -4.26 26.04
CA LEU A 214 6.53 -5.35 25.99
C LEU A 214 7.09 -6.42 25.03
N PRO A 215 7.11 -7.70 25.41
CA PRO A 215 7.75 -8.74 24.64
C PRO A 215 7.09 -8.89 23.26
N ILE A 216 7.90 -8.87 22.19
CA ILE A 216 7.44 -9.09 20.82
C ILE A 216 7.14 -10.57 20.58
N ASP A 217 7.83 -11.48 21.30
CA ASP A 217 7.78 -12.94 21.11
C ASP A 217 7.08 -13.70 22.25
N GLY A 218 6.06 -13.15 22.86
CA GLY A 218 5.27 -13.90 23.85
C GLY A 218 6.00 -14.39 25.10
N GLN A 219 7.27 -14.05 25.28
CA GLN A 219 7.99 -14.33 26.51
C GLN A 219 7.67 -13.28 27.54
N ILE A 220 6.70 -13.56 28.40
CA ILE A 220 6.53 -12.80 29.65
C ILE A 220 7.77 -13.05 30.50
N ILE A 221 8.67 -12.09 30.58
CA ILE A 221 9.79 -12.14 31.52
C ILE A 221 9.18 -12.06 32.92
N TRP A 222 9.13 -13.19 33.60
CA TRP A 222 8.77 -13.27 35.01
C TRP A 222 9.85 -12.55 35.81
N SER A 223 9.63 -11.31 36.21
CA SER A 223 10.41 -10.73 37.26
C SER A 223 9.97 -11.45 38.55
N SER A 224 10.93 -11.90 39.32
CA SER A 224 10.76 -12.67 40.57
C SER A 224 10.10 -11.90 41.72
N SER A 225 9.50 -10.77 41.50
CA SER A 225 8.72 -10.00 42.44
C SER A 225 7.23 -10.15 42.17
N TRP A 226 6.56 -10.84 43.04
CA TRP A 226 5.15 -11.14 43.14
C TRP A 226 4.23 -9.91 42.99
N SER A 227 3.96 -9.47 41.81
CA SER A 227 2.79 -8.65 41.52
C SER A 227 2.27 -8.93 40.11
N PHE A 228 1.32 -9.83 40.03
CA PHE A 228 0.47 -10.07 38.89
C PHE A 228 -0.41 -8.83 38.72
N SER A 229 0.07 -7.79 38.01
CA SER A 229 -0.84 -6.77 37.58
C SER A 229 -1.60 -7.30 36.36
N MET A 230 -2.80 -7.83 36.58
CA MET A 230 -3.77 -8.07 35.51
C MET A 230 -4.13 -6.73 34.90
N VAL A 231 -3.36 -6.30 33.87
CA VAL A 231 -3.69 -5.11 33.13
C VAL A 231 -4.87 -5.46 32.23
N SER A 232 -6.01 -4.84 32.45
CA SER A 232 -7.19 -5.08 31.61
C SER A 232 -6.91 -4.64 30.17
N GLN A 233 -7.52 -5.29 29.20
CA GLN A 233 -7.44 -4.88 27.77
C GLN A 233 -7.78 -3.40 27.57
N SER A 234 -8.67 -2.84 28.39
CA SER A 234 -9.00 -1.42 28.37
C SER A 234 -7.82 -0.54 28.78
N SER A 235 -7.03 -0.95 29.74
CA SER A 235 -5.85 -0.19 30.23
C SER A 235 -4.73 -0.19 29.19
N TYR A 236 -4.46 -1.32 28.51
CA TYR A 236 -3.50 -1.37 27.40
C TYR A 236 -3.94 -0.50 26.23
N TYR A 237 -5.20 -0.53 25.87
CA TYR A 237 -5.72 0.31 24.80
C TYR A 237 -5.69 1.81 25.16
N GLN A 238 -5.93 2.16 26.43
CA GLN A 238 -5.78 3.54 26.89
C GLN A 238 -4.32 4.02 26.81
N LEU A 239 -3.37 3.17 27.23
CA LEU A 239 -1.94 3.44 27.13
C LEU A 239 -1.51 3.60 25.67
N PHE A 240 -1.97 2.70 24.78
CA PHE A 240 -1.76 2.78 23.35
C PHE A 240 -2.36 4.06 22.75
N THR A 241 -3.55 4.43 23.16
CA THR A 241 -4.19 5.67 22.70
C THR A 241 -3.40 6.90 23.11
N LYS A 242 -2.86 6.90 24.34
CA LYS A 242 -1.96 7.97 24.82
C LYS A 242 -0.68 8.03 23.98
N PHE A 243 -0.05 6.89 23.74
CA PHE A 243 1.13 6.78 22.87
C PHE A 243 0.85 7.29 21.45
N CYS A 244 -0.27 6.93 20.84
CA CYS A 244 -0.66 7.43 19.52
C CYS A 244 -0.80 8.95 19.51
N ARG A 245 -1.38 9.55 20.56
CA ARG A 245 -1.50 11.01 20.69
C ARG A 245 -0.13 11.69 20.83
N GLU A 246 0.80 11.09 21.55
CA GLU A 246 2.18 11.56 21.66
C GLU A 246 2.90 11.56 20.30
N LEU A 247 2.52 10.65 19.40
CA LEU A 247 2.96 10.61 18.00
C LEU A 247 2.19 11.59 17.07
N GLY A 248 1.30 12.43 17.60
CA GLY A 248 0.49 13.37 16.82
C GLY A 248 -0.68 12.72 16.08
N LEU A 249 -1.07 11.51 16.45
CA LEU A 249 -2.24 10.84 15.89
C LEU A 249 -3.50 11.16 16.68
N GLU A 250 -4.56 11.61 16.01
CA GLU A 250 -5.82 11.97 16.66
C GLU A 250 -7.05 11.35 15.96
N GLY A 251 -8.11 11.17 16.73
CA GLY A 251 -9.41 10.74 16.22
C GLY A 251 -9.36 9.42 15.44
N ARG A 252 -9.87 9.42 14.22
CA ARG A 252 -9.91 8.24 13.33
C ARG A 252 -8.53 7.72 12.89
N LYS A 253 -7.46 8.47 13.15
CA LYS A 253 -6.09 8.07 12.87
C LYS A 253 -5.52 7.07 13.87
N ILE A 254 -6.17 6.91 15.02
CA ILE A 254 -5.79 5.92 16.03
C ILE A 254 -6.46 4.58 15.67
N PRO A 255 -5.70 3.47 15.55
CA PRO A 255 -6.29 2.15 15.33
C PRO A 255 -7.38 1.84 16.36
N GLY A 256 -8.50 1.31 15.89
CA GLY A 256 -9.62 0.99 16.76
C GLY A 256 -9.26 -0.12 17.77
N LYS A 257 -10.03 -0.23 18.86
CA LYS A 257 -9.80 -1.23 19.92
C LYS A 257 -9.79 -2.68 19.40
N LEU A 258 -10.59 -2.97 18.38
CA LEU A 258 -10.61 -4.29 17.73
C LEU A 258 -9.36 -4.55 16.89
N ASP A 259 -8.88 -3.54 16.15
CA ASP A 259 -7.68 -3.67 15.32
C ASP A 259 -6.44 -3.79 16.21
N PHE A 260 -6.34 -2.96 17.25
CA PHE A 260 -5.29 -3.05 18.26
C PHE A 260 -5.25 -4.46 18.90
N LYS A 261 -6.41 -5.00 19.31
CA LYS A 261 -6.52 -6.34 19.86
C LYS A 261 -6.04 -7.41 18.88
N LYS A 262 -6.53 -7.38 17.62
CA LYS A 262 -6.13 -8.33 16.59
C LYS A 262 -4.62 -8.30 16.34
N SER A 263 -4.05 -7.10 16.26
CA SER A 263 -2.62 -6.94 16.00
C SER A 263 -1.75 -7.42 17.16
N ILE A 264 -2.13 -7.14 18.40
CA ILE A 264 -1.43 -7.68 19.58
C ILE A 264 -1.51 -9.20 19.63
N LEU A 265 -2.69 -9.78 19.42
CA LEU A 265 -2.86 -11.22 19.39
C LEU A 265 -2.01 -11.89 18.29
N ALA A 266 -1.95 -11.26 17.10
CA ALA A 266 -1.11 -11.75 16.02
C ALA A 266 0.39 -11.64 16.33
N THR A 267 0.83 -10.57 16.98
CA THR A 267 2.24 -10.34 17.33
C THR A 267 2.71 -11.29 18.42
N TRP A 268 1.85 -11.59 19.38
CA TRP A 268 2.21 -12.42 20.54
C TRP A 268 1.87 -13.92 20.41
N ASN A 269 1.30 -14.37 19.29
CA ASN A 269 0.83 -15.75 19.12
C ASN A 269 -0.04 -16.24 20.29
N ILE A 270 -0.90 -15.38 20.83
CA ILE A 270 -1.68 -15.64 22.04
C ILE A 270 -3.07 -16.13 21.65
N ILE A 271 -3.52 -17.22 22.30
CA ILE A 271 -4.92 -17.64 22.25
C ILE A 271 -5.72 -16.87 23.31
N GLU A 272 -6.79 -16.21 22.84
CA GLU A 272 -7.73 -15.54 23.71
C GLU A 272 -8.62 -16.58 24.46
N HIS A 273 -8.52 -16.64 25.80
CA HIS A 273 -9.46 -17.33 26.60
C HIS A 273 -10.60 -16.39 27.08
N ARG A 274 -11.81 -16.65 26.63
CA ARG A 274 -13.01 -15.98 27.17
C ARG A 274 -13.43 -16.60 28.47
N SER A 275 -13.13 -15.98 29.61
CA SER A 275 -13.86 -16.19 30.84
C SER A 275 -14.93 -15.09 30.98
N ALA A 276 -16.03 -15.38 31.64
CA ALA A 276 -17.22 -14.50 31.70
C ALA A 276 -17.00 -13.08 32.23
N ARG A 277 -15.84 -12.75 32.74
CA ARG A 277 -15.45 -11.43 33.26
C ARG A 277 -14.09 -10.87 32.83
N TRP A 278 -13.13 -11.70 32.33
CA TRP A 278 -11.74 -11.25 32.09
C TRP A 278 -11.15 -11.95 30.87
N MET A 279 -10.45 -11.20 30.03
CA MET A 279 -9.60 -11.80 29.01
C MET A 279 -8.23 -12.10 29.61
N LEU A 280 -7.90 -13.37 29.69
CA LEU A 280 -6.56 -13.85 30.06
C LEU A 280 -5.81 -14.18 28.77
N PHE A 281 -4.65 -13.55 28.57
CA PHE A 281 -3.71 -13.93 27.54
C PHE A 281 -2.84 -15.08 28.08
N ARG A 282 -2.84 -16.20 27.44
CA ARG A 282 -2.04 -17.36 27.82
C ARG A 282 -1.15 -17.78 26.68
N GLU A 283 0.12 -17.94 26.96
CA GLU A 283 1.13 -18.42 26.04
C GLU A 283 0.83 -19.84 25.55
N LEU A 284 0.90 -20.05 24.23
CA LEU A 284 0.95 -21.40 23.67
C LEU A 284 2.39 -21.89 23.68
N ARG A 285 2.69 -22.85 24.52
CA ARG A 285 3.89 -23.68 24.31
C ARG A 285 3.64 -24.56 23.09
N ILE A 286 4.37 -24.29 22.01
CA ILE A 286 4.50 -25.25 20.91
C ILE A 286 5.35 -26.41 21.45
N LYS A 287 4.78 -27.62 21.40
CA LYS A 287 5.55 -28.85 21.62
C LYS A 287 6.39 -29.15 20.40
#